data_4d278a4e55c2585f19c911a403c28f1a
#
_entry.id   4d278a4e55c2585f19c911a403c28f1a
#
_cell.length_a   1.000
_cell.length_b   1.000
_cell.length_c   1.000
_cell.angle_alpha   90.00
_cell.angle_beta   90.00
_cell.angle_gamma   90.00
#
_symmetry.space_group_name_H-M   'P 1'
#
loop_
_entity.id
_entity.type
_entity.pdbx_description
1 polymer ?
#
loop_
_entity_poly.entity_id
_entity_poly.type
_entity_poly.pdbx_seq_one_letter_code
_entity_poly.pdbx_strand_id
1 'polypeptide(L)'
;MPETLSGAQIAIRLLERQGIRTVAGIPGGAILPIYDALSQSALIRHVLARHEQGAGFMAQGMARVSGQPAVCLASSGPGATNLLTALADAKLDSIPLVAITGQVPQAMIGTDAFQEVDTYGLSIPITKHNFLVSSAEELLAVIPRAFAIAASGRPGPVLVDIP
;
A
#
# COMPACT_ATOMS: atom_id res chain seq x y z
N MET A 1 -0.58 5.13 -30.82
CA MET A 1 0.28 4.02 -30.35
C MET A 1 -0.24 3.62 -28.98
N PRO A 2 -0.22 2.35 -28.58
CA PRO A 2 -0.56 1.99 -27.21
C PRO A 2 0.40 2.71 -26.25
N GLU A 3 -0.14 3.29 -25.20
CA GLU A 3 0.64 3.98 -24.18
C GLU A 3 1.31 2.93 -23.30
N THR A 4 2.65 2.95 -23.21
CA THR A 4 3.40 2.08 -22.28
C THR A 4 3.46 2.76 -20.92
N LEU A 5 2.94 2.11 -19.89
CA LEU A 5 2.92 2.61 -18.52
C LEU A 5 3.97 1.91 -17.66
N SER A 6 4.59 2.64 -16.74
CA SER A 6 5.41 2.04 -15.69
C SER A 6 4.51 1.35 -14.65
N GLY A 7 5.08 0.42 -13.85
CA GLY A 7 4.35 -0.21 -12.74
C GLY A 7 3.77 0.80 -11.76
N ALA A 8 4.51 1.87 -11.46
CA ALA A 8 4.03 2.96 -10.60
C ALA A 8 2.79 3.68 -11.19
N GLN A 9 2.81 3.98 -12.49
CA GLN A 9 1.66 4.59 -13.17
C GLN A 9 0.46 3.63 -13.20
N ILE A 10 0.70 2.33 -13.42
CA ILE A 10 -0.34 1.30 -13.35
C ILE A 10 -0.97 1.28 -11.95
N ALA A 11 -0.15 1.27 -10.89
CA ALA A 11 -0.64 1.28 -9.51
C ALA A 11 -1.55 2.49 -9.25
N ILE A 12 -1.11 3.70 -9.58
CA ILE A 12 -1.91 4.91 -9.35
C ILE A 12 -3.22 4.89 -10.16
N ARG A 13 -3.19 4.54 -11.45
CA ARG A 13 -4.41 4.41 -12.26
C ARG A 13 -5.38 3.36 -11.70
N LEU A 14 -4.86 2.27 -11.14
CA LEU A 14 -5.71 1.26 -10.49
C LEU A 14 -6.33 1.78 -9.19
N LEU A 15 -5.60 2.54 -8.38
CA LEU A 15 -6.18 3.20 -7.19
C LEU A 15 -7.30 4.19 -7.59
N GLU A 16 -7.10 4.97 -8.64
CA GLU A 16 -8.14 5.87 -9.19
C GLU A 16 -9.40 5.11 -9.60
N ARG A 17 -9.22 3.94 -10.27
CA ARG A 17 -10.32 3.05 -10.67
C ARG A 17 -11.04 2.42 -9.48
N GLN A 18 -10.35 2.19 -8.35
CA GLN A 18 -10.96 1.75 -7.08
C GLN A 18 -11.72 2.88 -6.36
N GLY A 19 -11.76 4.07 -6.94
CA GLY A 19 -12.46 5.22 -6.36
C GLY A 19 -11.68 5.96 -5.28
N ILE A 20 -10.39 5.67 -5.10
CA ILE A 20 -9.55 6.36 -4.13
C ILE A 20 -9.39 7.83 -4.52
N ARG A 21 -9.62 8.72 -3.55
CA ARG A 21 -9.49 10.18 -3.72
C ARG A 21 -8.50 10.80 -2.73
N THR A 22 -8.11 10.04 -1.71
CA THR A 22 -7.13 10.50 -0.71
C THR A 22 -6.28 9.32 -0.28
N VAL A 23 -4.97 9.54 -0.20
CA VAL A 23 -4.01 8.59 0.37
C VAL A 23 -3.19 9.31 1.44
N ALA A 24 -2.87 8.62 2.53
CA ALA A 24 -1.97 9.12 3.55
C ALA A 24 -0.63 8.36 3.49
N GLY A 25 0.48 9.03 3.70
CA GLY A 25 1.78 8.34 3.66
C GLY A 25 2.97 9.26 3.85
N ILE A 26 4.15 8.67 3.79
CA ILE A 26 5.44 9.37 3.79
C ILE A 26 6.26 8.87 2.60
N PRO A 27 6.80 9.76 1.75
CA PRO A 27 7.71 9.37 0.68
C PRO A 27 9.04 8.83 1.27
N GLY A 28 9.64 7.90 0.57
CA GLY A 28 10.94 7.32 0.92
C GLY A 28 11.52 6.59 -0.29
N GLY A 29 12.82 6.27 -0.27
CA GLY A 29 13.57 5.82 -1.43
C GLY A 29 12.87 4.77 -2.28
N ALA A 30 12.42 3.68 -1.68
CA ALA A 30 11.83 2.56 -2.41
C ALA A 30 10.41 2.83 -2.97
N ILE A 31 9.71 3.87 -2.51
CA ILE A 31 8.35 4.20 -2.98
C ILE A 31 8.32 5.49 -3.83
N LEU A 32 9.44 6.15 -4.05
CA LEU A 32 9.50 7.38 -4.86
C LEU A 32 8.86 7.25 -6.24
N PRO A 33 9.02 6.15 -7.00
CA PRO A 33 8.35 6.03 -8.30
C PRO A 33 6.81 6.12 -8.19
N ILE A 34 6.22 5.55 -7.12
CA ILE A 34 4.78 5.66 -6.87
C ILE A 34 4.40 7.10 -6.51
N TYR A 35 5.21 7.81 -5.72
CA TYR A 35 4.97 9.21 -5.39
C TYR A 35 5.12 10.13 -6.61
N ASP A 36 6.06 9.82 -7.51
CA ASP A 36 6.20 10.56 -8.77
C ASP A 36 4.96 10.37 -9.65
N ALA A 37 4.49 9.14 -9.84
CA ALA A 37 3.24 8.86 -10.54
C ALA A 37 2.02 9.52 -9.85
N LEU A 38 1.97 9.50 -8.52
CA LEU A 38 0.91 10.12 -7.72
C LEU A 38 0.87 11.64 -7.93
N SER A 39 2.02 12.29 -8.08
CA SER A 39 2.10 13.74 -8.32
C SER A 39 1.44 14.16 -9.63
N GLN A 40 1.29 13.24 -10.58
CA GLN A 40 0.62 13.46 -11.87
C GLN A 40 -0.89 13.17 -11.82
N SER A 41 -1.38 12.59 -10.72
CA SER A 41 -2.81 12.30 -10.57
C SER A 41 -3.59 13.57 -10.23
N ALA A 42 -4.58 13.88 -11.05
CA ALA A 42 -5.54 14.96 -10.76
C ALA A 42 -6.68 14.49 -9.82
N LEU A 43 -6.76 13.20 -9.52
CA LEU A 43 -7.88 12.61 -8.80
C LEU A 43 -7.55 12.27 -7.34
N ILE A 44 -6.28 11.97 -7.03
CA ILE A 44 -5.86 11.51 -5.71
C ILE A 44 -5.09 12.63 -4.99
N ARG A 45 -5.60 13.05 -3.85
CA ARG A 45 -4.92 13.96 -2.95
C ARG A 45 -4.01 13.17 -2.00
N HIS A 46 -2.74 13.56 -1.89
CA HIS A 46 -1.83 13.04 -0.87
C HIS A 46 -1.91 13.85 0.43
N VAL A 47 -1.96 13.16 1.55
CA VAL A 47 -1.83 13.72 2.90
C VAL A 47 -0.51 13.26 3.49
N LEU A 48 0.44 14.19 3.62
CA LEU A 48 1.73 13.89 4.23
C LEU A 48 1.58 13.68 5.74
N ALA A 49 1.90 12.48 6.19
CA ALA A 49 1.97 12.16 7.61
C ALA A 49 3.35 12.52 8.18
N ARG A 50 3.47 12.52 9.51
CA ARG A 50 4.74 12.73 10.21
C ARG A 50 5.34 11.42 10.73
N HIS A 51 4.59 10.34 10.65
CA HIS A 51 4.97 8.98 10.99
C HIS A 51 4.05 8.02 10.22
N GLU A 52 4.57 6.91 9.71
CA GLU A 52 3.79 5.96 8.89
C GLU A 52 2.64 5.33 9.67
N GLN A 53 2.82 5.04 10.94
CA GLN A 53 1.72 4.60 11.81
C GLN A 53 0.57 5.61 11.81
N GLY A 54 0.88 6.91 11.84
CA GLY A 54 -0.12 7.97 11.71
C GLY A 54 -0.84 7.92 10.36
N ALA A 55 -0.12 7.66 9.26
CA ALA A 55 -0.72 7.46 7.96
C ALA A 55 -1.69 6.27 7.94
N GLY A 56 -1.31 5.16 8.56
CA GLY A 56 -2.17 3.99 8.72
C GLY A 56 -3.45 4.31 9.50
N PHE A 57 -3.35 5.04 10.61
CA PHE A 57 -4.53 5.46 11.39
C PHE A 57 -5.38 6.51 10.67
N MET A 58 -4.79 7.42 9.89
CA MET A 58 -5.57 8.31 9.01
C MET A 58 -6.39 7.52 8.01
N ALA A 59 -5.79 6.51 7.36
CA ALA A 59 -6.49 5.64 6.42
C ALA A 59 -7.59 4.82 7.12
N GLN A 60 -7.34 4.30 8.33
CA GLN A 60 -8.39 3.66 9.13
C GLN A 60 -9.56 4.61 9.41
N GLY A 61 -9.28 5.86 9.82
CA GLY A 61 -10.31 6.87 10.05
C GLY A 61 -11.17 7.09 8.79
N MET A 62 -10.54 7.21 7.63
CA MET A 62 -11.23 7.33 6.35
C MET A 62 -12.09 6.10 6.06
N ALA A 63 -11.59 4.90 6.28
CA ALA A 63 -12.33 3.66 6.06
C ALA A 63 -13.53 3.51 7.02
N ARG A 64 -13.36 3.88 8.31
CA ARG A 64 -14.43 3.85 9.31
C ARG A 64 -15.60 4.77 8.93
N VAL A 65 -15.30 5.95 8.41
CA VAL A 65 -16.34 6.95 8.04
C VAL A 65 -17.01 6.59 6.71
N SER A 66 -16.24 6.13 5.73
CA SER A 66 -16.77 5.84 4.39
C SER A 66 -17.40 4.45 4.25
N GLY A 67 -17.01 3.49 5.10
CA GLY A 67 -17.36 2.08 4.93
C GLY A 67 -16.63 1.42 3.74
N GLN A 68 -15.67 2.10 3.12
CA GLN A 68 -14.93 1.61 1.96
C GLN A 68 -13.44 1.43 2.29
N PRO A 69 -12.72 0.55 1.58
CA PRO A 69 -11.27 0.43 1.75
C PRO A 69 -10.55 1.77 1.54
N ALA A 70 -9.67 2.11 2.47
CA ALA A 70 -8.81 3.28 2.35
C ALA A 70 -7.34 2.84 2.14
N VAL A 71 -6.48 3.77 1.71
CA VAL A 71 -5.11 3.48 1.33
C VAL A 71 -4.12 4.28 2.16
N CYS A 72 -3.06 3.61 2.62
CA CYS A 72 -1.85 4.25 3.12
C CYS A 72 -0.61 3.77 2.37
N LEU A 73 0.39 4.65 2.30
CA LEU A 73 1.64 4.43 1.58
C LEU A 73 2.83 4.53 2.53
N ALA A 74 3.81 3.63 2.38
CA ALA A 74 5.07 3.70 3.10
C ALA A 74 6.23 3.17 2.24
N SER A 75 7.46 3.56 2.58
CA SER A 75 8.66 3.01 1.98
C SER A 75 9.00 1.64 2.56
N SER A 76 10.08 1.03 2.09
CA SER A 76 10.63 -0.23 2.61
C SER A 76 11.20 -0.09 4.03
N GLY A 77 11.63 -1.20 4.60
CA GLY A 77 12.34 -1.24 5.88
C GLY A 77 11.59 -0.54 6.99
N PRO A 78 12.19 0.54 7.58
CA PRO A 78 11.58 1.24 8.72
C PRO A 78 10.22 1.87 8.37
N GLY A 79 9.99 2.27 7.11
CA GLY A 79 8.70 2.78 6.67
C GLY A 79 7.61 1.71 6.75
N ALA A 80 7.88 0.52 6.23
CA ALA A 80 6.96 -0.61 6.29
C ALA A 80 6.72 -1.09 7.72
N THR A 81 7.78 -1.24 8.54
CA THR A 81 7.63 -1.69 9.93
C THR A 81 6.85 -0.72 10.80
N ASN A 82 6.95 0.58 10.54
CA ASN A 82 6.15 1.60 11.22
C ASN A 82 4.64 1.50 10.96
N LEU A 83 4.21 0.81 9.88
CA LEU A 83 2.78 0.57 9.62
C LEU A 83 2.21 -0.60 10.44
N LEU A 84 3.03 -1.52 10.95
CA LEU A 84 2.57 -2.80 11.51
C LEU A 84 1.55 -2.61 12.65
N THR A 85 1.75 -1.65 13.53
CA THR A 85 0.80 -1.34 14.61
C THR A 85 -0.58 -0.98 14.05
N ALA A 86 -0.63 -0.09 13.06
CA ALA A 86 -1.89 0.30 12.44
C ALA A 86 -2.55 -0.85 11.68
N LEU A 87 -1.77 -1.74 11.04
CA LEU A 87 -2.32 -2.94 10.40
C LEU A 87 -2.90 -3.92 11.42
N ALA A 88 -2.19 -4.16 12.52
CA ALA A 88 -2.67 -5.04 13.59
C ALA A 88 -3.99 -4.53 14.19
N ASP A 89 -4.08 -3.23 14.46
CA ASP A 89 -5.29 -2.57 14.96
C ASP A 89 -6.44 -2.68 13.94
N ALA A 90 -6.18 -2.39 12.66
CA ALA A 90 -7.17 -2.53 11.59
C ALA A 90 -7.72 -3.97 11.48
N LYS A 91 -6.85 -4.98 11.68
CA LYS A 91 -7.28 -6.38 11.66
C LYS A 91 -8.20 -6.71 12.83
N LEU A 92 -7.86 -6.26 14.03
CA LEU A 92 -8.68 -6.51 15.23
C LEU A 92 -10.05 -5.84 15.11
N ASP A 93 -10.10 -4.63 14.62
CA ASP A 93 -11.31 -3.83 14.47
C ASP A 93 -12.07 -4.07 13.16
N SER A 94 -11.58 -4.99 12.32
CA SER A 94 -12.23 -5.33 11.03
C SER A 94 -12.34 -4.13 10.09
N ILE A 95 -11.29 -3.31 10.00
CA ILE A 95 -11.26 -2.12 9.15
C ILE A 95 -10.66 -2.47 7.78
N PRO A 96 -11.38 -2.22 6.68
CA PRO A 96 -10.86 -2.45 5.34
C PRO A 96 -9.76 -1.43 5.02
N LEU A 97 -8.53 -1.90 4.90
CA LEU A 97 -7.35 -1.08 4.63
C LEU A 97 -6.50 -1.74 3.56
N VAL A 98 -5.99 -0.97 2.61
CA VAL A 98 -4.96 -1.42 1.66
C VAL A 98 -3.69 -0.61 1.94
N ALA A 99 -2.69 -1.27 2.49
CA ALA A 99 -1.36 -0.69 2.70
C ALA A 99 -0.49 -1.03 1.50
N ILE A 100 0.10 -0.03 0.87
CA ILE A 100 1.06 -0.21 -0.22
C ILE A 100 2.43 0.20 0.30
N THR A 101 3.36 -0.75 0.29
CA THR A 101 4.75 -0.50 0.66
C THR A 101 5.66 -0.61 -0.56
N GLY A 102 6.63 0.29 -0.66
CA GLY A 102 7.75 0.06 -1.57
C GLY A 102 8.68 -0.97 -0.97
N GLN A 103 9.32 -1.79 -1.80
CA GLN A 103 10.34 -2.73 -1.40
C GLN A 103 11.65 -2.42 -2.13
N VAL A 104 12.76 -2.96 -1.67
CA VAL A 104 14.02 -2.88 -2.41
C VAL A 104 13.88 -3.60 -3.76
N PRO A 105 14.71 -3.27 -4.77
CA PRO A 105 14.66 -3.97 -6.05
C PRO A 105 14.65 -5.48 -5.87
N GLN A 106 13.87 -6.19 -6.67
CA GLN A 106 13.61 -7.63 -6.54
C GLN A 106 14.90 -8.47 -6.41
N ALA A 107 15.97 -8.09 -7.14
CA ALA A 107 17.27 -8.78 -7.07
C ALA A 107 17.99 -8.60 -5.71
N MET A 108 17.53 -7.68 -4.88
CA MET A 108 18.14 -7.37 -3.58
C MET A 108 17.33 -7.91 -2.40
N ILE A 109 16.17 -8.50 -2.65
CA ILE A 109 15.35 -9.11 -1.60
C ILE A 109 16.10 -10.31 -1.00
N GLY A 110 16.21 -10.38 0.32
CA GLY A 110 16.92 -11.43 1.05
C GLY A 110 18.44 -11.24 1.09
N THR A 111 18.95 -10.04 0.80
CA THR A 111 20.40 -9.76 0.81
C THR A 111 20.85 -8.83 1.93
N ASP A 112 19.99 -8.50 2.87
CA ASP A 112 20.23 -7.49 3.92
C ASP A 112 20.58 -6.11 3.33
N ALA A 113 19.95 -5.76 2.20
CA ALA A 113 20.14 -4.47 1.55
C ALA A 113 19.69 -3.30 2.44
N PHE A 114 20.17 -2.10 2.14
CA PHE A 114 19.77 -0.90 2.88
C PHE A 114 18.23 -0.74 2.91
N GLN A 115 17.70 -0.64 4.11
CA GLN A 115 16.25 -0.55 4.37
C GLN A 115 15.44 -1.73 3.80
N GLU A 116 16.03 -2.91 3.64
CA GLU A 116 15.29 -4.13 3.41
C GLU A 116 14.74 -4.69 4.73
N VAL A 117 13.55 -5.26 4.65
CA VAL A 117 12.96 -6.09 5.70
C VAL A 117 11.96 -7.05 5.05
N ASP A 118 11.79 -8.24 5.61
CA ASP A 118 10.74 -9.17 5.18
C ASP A 118 9.36 -8.66 5.61
N THR A 119 8.89 -7.62 4.91
CA THR A 119 7.57 -7.01 5.12
C THR A 119 6.45 -8.02 4.93
N TYR A 120 6.60 -8.93 3.97
CA TYR A 120 5.64 -10.00 3.70
C TYR A 120 5.51 -10.93 4.93
N GLY A 121 6.61 -11.47 5.44
CA GLY A 121 6.61 -12.35 6.62
C GLY A 121 6.09 -11.65 7.88
N LEU A 122 6.52 -10.42 8.14
CA LEU A 122 6.08 -9.63 9.29
C LEU A 122 4.58 -9.33 9.28
N SER A 123 3.99 -9.17 8.11
CA SER A 123 2.57 -8.80 7.96
C SER A 123 1.61 -9.99 7.98
N ILE A 124 2.06 -11.23 7.80
CA ILE A 124 1.21 -12.43 7.78
C ILE A 124 0.24 -12.49 8.98
N PRO A 125 0.69 -12.38 10.24
CA PRO A 125 -0.21 -12.55 11.40
C PRO A 125 -1.15 -11.36 11.61
N ILE A 126 -0.87 -10.21 11.06
CA ILE A 126 -1.57 -8.95 11.31
C ILE A 126 -2.35 -8.41 10.12
N THR A 127 -2.39 -9.13 9.00
CA THR A 127 -3.19 -8.78 7.82
C THR A 127 -4.20 -9.86 7.50
N LYS A 128 -5.21 -9.51 6.75
CA LYS A 128 -6.16 -10.47 6.19
C LYS A 128 -5.54 -11.21 5.00
N HIS A 129 -4.73 -10.53 4.24
CA HIS A 129 -3.90 -11.06 3.16
C HIS A 129 -2.75 -10.11 2.87
N ASN A 130 -1.68 -10.62 2.26
CA ASN A 130 -0.56 -9.82 1.78
C ASN A 130 -0.07 -10.34 0.43
N PHE A 131 0.54 -9.45 -0.34
CA PHE A 131 1.12 -9.72 -1.63
C PHE A 131 2.54 -9.17 -1.70
N LEU A 132 3.46 -9.94 -2.25
CA LEU A 132 4.74 -9.45 -2.75
C LEU A 132 4.67 -9.48 -4.27
N VAL A 133 4.70 -8.32 -4.90
CA VAL A 133 4.51 -8.18 -6.35
C VAL A 133 5.81 -8.56 -7.08
N SER A 134 5.70 -9.36 -8.13
CA SER A 134 6.86 -9.85 -8.89
C SER A 134 7.07 -9.16 -10.23
N SER A 135 6.03 -8.48 -10.75
CA SER A 135 6.11 -7.74 -12.01
C SER A 135 5.10 -6.60 -12.08
N ALA A 136 5.33 -5.64 -12.99
CA ALA A 136 4.38 -4.55 -13.22
C ALA A 136 3.01 -5.05 -13.71
N GLU A 137 3.00 -6.12 -14.51
CA GLU A 137 1.76 -6.72 -15.04
C GLU A 137 0.92 -7.35 -13.93
N GLU A 138 1.56 -7.91 -12.91
CA GLU A 138 0.88 -8.53 -11.78
C GLU A 138 0.02 -7.52 -11.01
N LEU A 139 0.39 -6.24 -11.00
CA LEU A 139 -0.40 -5.17 -10.38
C LEU A 139 -1.83 -5.10 -10.91
N LEU A 140 -2.05 -5.44 -12.19
CA LEU A 140 -3.37 -5.43 -12.81
C LEU A 140 -4.35 -6.39 -12.12
N ALA A 141 -3.85 -7.48 -11.56
CA ALA A 141 -4.64 -8.46 -10.81
C ALA A 141 -4.59 -8.20 -9.30
N VAL A 142 -3.41 -7.87 -8.75
CA VAL A 142 -3.17 -7.73 -7.32
C VAL A 142 -3.93 -6.55 -6.72
N ILE A 143 -3.87 -5.36 -7.33
CA ILE A 143 -4.52 -4.18 -6.74
C ILE A 143 -6.04 -4.38 -6.63
N PRO A 144 -6.80 -4.71 -7.69
CA PRO A 144 -8.24 -4.95 -7.54
C PRO A 144 -8.56 -6.07 -6.54
N ARG A 145 -7.76 -7.14 -6.53
CA ARG A 145 -7.93 -8.25 -5.60
C ARG A 145 -7.69 -7.83 -4.15
N ALA A 146 -6.70 -6.98 -3.89
CA ALA A 146 -6.44 -6.45 -2.55
C ALA A 146 -7.65 -5.70 -1.99
N PHE A 147 -8.29 -4.84 -2.79
CA PHE A 147 -9.50 -4.12 -2.41
C PHE A 147 -10.68 -5.07 -2.17
N ALA A 148 -10.89 -6.03 -3.07
CA ALA A 148 -11.95 -7.04 -2.92
C ALA A 148 -11.77 -7.86 -1.63
N ILE A 149 -10.54 -8.29 -1.33
CA ILE A 149 -10.23 -9.03 -0.10
C ILE A 149 -10.43 -8.14 1.13
N ALA A 150 -9.94 -6.90 1.10
CA ALA A 150 -10.08 -5.98 2.24
C ALA A 150 -11.53 -5.76 2.63
N ALA A 151 -12.43 -5.63 1.66
CA ALA A 151 -13.86 -5.36 1.88
C ALA A 151 -14.71 -6.61 2.12
N SER A 152 -14.30 -7.80 1.66
CA SER A 152 -15.14 -9.01 1.67
C SER A 152 -15.28 -9.65 3.04
N GLY A 153 -16.38 -10.36 3.30
CA GLY A 153 -16.61 -11.11 4.54
C GLY A 153 -16.37 -10.25 5.78
N ARG A 154 -15.56 -10.73 6.75
CA ARG A 154 -15.04 -9.86 7.81
C ARG A 154 -13.99 -8.93 7.20
N PRO A 155 -14.22 -7.61 7.10
CA PRO A 155 -13.24 -6.68 6.53
C PRO A 155 -11.90 -6.72 7.29
N GLY A 156 -10.85 -6.26 6.64
CA GLY A 156 -9.54 -6.20 7.29
C GLY A 156 -8.44 -5.68 6.36
N PRO A 157 -7.24 -5.45 6.90
CA PRO A 157 -6.13 -4.90 6.16
C PRO A 157 -5.53 -5.92 5.18
N VAL A 158 -5.14 -5.42 4.02
CA VAL A 158 -4.34 -6.13 3.03
C VAL A 158 -3.08 -5.32 2.75
N LEU A 159 -1.94 -5.99 2.70
CA LEU A 159 -0.66 -5.35 2.35
C LEU A 159 -0.26 -5.74 0.93
N VAL A 160 0.24 -4.77 0.17
CA VAL A 160 0.81 -4.95 -1.17
C VAL A 160 2.22 -4.38 -1.16
N ASP A 161 3.20 -5.26 -1.18
CA ASP A 161 4.63 -4.92 -1.17
C ASP A 161 5.16 -4.92 -2.60
N ILE A 162 5.73 -3.79 -3.04
CA ILE A 162 6.09 -3.54 -4.46
C ILE A 162 7.59 -3.23 -4.55
N PRO A 163 8.38 -4.18 -5.08
CA PRO A 163 9.78 -3.95 -5.39
C PRO A 163 10.03 -2.93 -6.50
#